data_fcd54cbb753924f5b93f09b433eb109c
#
_entry.id   fcd54cbb753924f5b93f09b433eb109c
#
_cell.length_a   1.000
_cell.length_b   1.000
_cell.length_c   1.000
_cell.angle_alpha   90.00
_cell.angle_beta   90.00
_cell.angle_gamma   90.00
#
_symmetry.space_group_name_H-M   'P 1'
#
loop_
_entity.id
_entity.type
_entity.pdbx_description
1 polymer ?
#
loop_
_entity_poly.entity_id
_entity_poly.type
_entity_poly.pdbx_seq_one_letter_code
_entity_poly.pdbx_strand_id
1 'polypeptide(L)'
;MTFTVATDDGIGRFTAVTPGTSPGDATRLPGVVVPGFADVHGHAFHRALRGRTHDRGGTFWTWRERMYAVAARLDPDSYLALARAHYAECALAGITTVGEFHYLHHGPDGRPYADRNAMGHALGEAAAEAGVRLTLLDTCYLAGGLDAHGYRPVDGVQRRFSDGTAESWAARVADLHDGSGLRIGTAVHSVRAVPRKALRTVAELARGPRHVHLSEQPAENAACLAAHGLTPTALLATEGVLGPTTTAVHATHLTPADVALLGDSRTTACLCPTTEADLADGIGPARALRDFGCPLALGGDQHAATDPFAEARGLEMHERLATGERGRFSPAELLAALTAHAAVGWPDAGRLEPGARADLVAVQLDTPRTAGADPAQVVLAATAADVDTVVVDGRTVVTGGRHVLGDVGALLRAAIEPLWEGA
;
A
#
# COMPACT_ATOMS: atom_id res chain seq x y z
N MET A 1 6.13 8.75 -28.52
CA MET A 1 5.29 7.54 -28.46
C MET A 1 3.83 7.93 -28.63
N THR A 2 3.08 7.15 -29.36
CA THR A 2 1.62 7.28 -29.48
C THR A 2 0.98 6.06 -28.81
N PHE A 3 0.04 6.33 -27.91
CA PHE A 3 -0.75 5.31 -27.22
C PHE A 3 -2.15 5.32 -27.80
N THR A 4 -2.61 4.17 -28.27
CA THR A 4 -4.01 4.00 -28.70
C THR A 4 -4.74 3.17 -27.65
N VAL A 5 -5.90 3.66 -27.22
CA VAL A 5 -6.69 3.05 -26.15
C VAL A 5 -8.07 2.69 -26.72
N ALA A 6 -8.54 1.49 -26.43
CA ALA A 6 -9.95 1.12 -26.57
C ALA A 6 -10.53 0.82 -25.19
N THR A 7 -11.80 1.16 -25.01
CA THR A 7 -12.53 0.91 -23.76
C THR A 7 -13.61 -0.12 -24.00
N ASP A 8 -13.60 -1.18 -23.20
CA ASP A 8 -14.61 -2.24 -23.19
C ASP A 8 -15.08 -2.44 -21.74
N ASP A 9 -16.38 -2.46 -21.51
CA ASP A 9 -17.03 -2.56 -20.20
C ASP A 9 -16.45 -1.59 -19.13
N GLY A 10 -16.08 -0.37 -19.57
CA GLY A 10 -15.50 0.65 -18.70
C GLY A 10 -14.00 0.45 -18.39
N ILE A 11 -13.36 -0.56 -18.96
CA ILE A 11 -11.93 -0.85 -18.81
C ILE A 11 -11.21 -0.43 -20.10
N GLY A 12 -10.37 0.60 -20.00
CA GLY A 12 -9.48 1.00 -21.09
C GLY A 12 -8.23 0.13 -21.15
N ARG A 13 -7.89 -0.32 -22.37
CA ARG A 13 -6.64 -1.06 -22.63
C ARG A 13 -5.87 -0.43 -23.78
N PHE A 14 -4.55 -0.52 -23.71
CA PHE A 14 -3.72 -0.16 -24.85
C PHE A 14 -3.96 -1.16 -25.99
N THR A 15 -4.34 -0.66 -27.16
CA THR A 15 -4.44 -1.47 -28.39
C THR A 15 -3.18 -1.36 -29.24
N ALA A 16 -2.48 -0.22 -29.14
CA ALA A 16 -1.19 -0.01 -29.79
C ALA A 16 -0.32 0.95 -28.96
N VAL A 17 0.99 0.70 -29.00
CA VAL A 17 2.04 1.61 -28.47
C VAL A 17 3.09 1.73 -29.56
N THR A 18 3.12 2.86 -30.26
CA THR A 18 3.96 3.05 -31.45
C THR A 18 4.90 4.24 -31.31
N PRO A 19 6.18 4.13 -31.72
CA PRO A 19 7.06 5.28 -31.84
C PRO A 19 6.62 6.18 -33.02
N GLY A 20 6.84 7.48 -32.88
CA GLY A 20 6.63 8.44 -33.99
C GLY A 20 5.60 9.53 -33.69
N THR A 21 5.16 10.21 -34.74
CA THR A 21 4.22 11.34 -34.68
C THR A 21 2.80 10.88 -34.40
N SER A 22 2.11 11.62 -33.54
CA SER A 22 0.70 11.38 -33.24
C SER A 22 -0.20 11.78 -34.41
N PRO A 23 -1.38 11.12 -34.56
CA PRO A 23 -2.48 11.65 -35.37
C PRO A 23 -2.86 13.08 -34.93
N GLY A 24 -3.40 13.88 -35.83
CA GLY A 24 -3.69 15.29 -35.56
C GLY A 24 -4.75 15.55 -34.47
N ASP A 25 -5.54 14.52 -34.14
CA ASP A 25 -6.60 14.52 -33.11
C ASP A 25 -6.17 13.95 -31.75
N ALA A 26 -4.90 13.53 -31.62
CA ALA A 26 -4.40 12.94 -30.37
C ALA A 26 -4.17 14.00 -29.28
N THR A 27 -4.55 13.66 -28.04
CA THR A 27 -4.19 14.45 -26.87
C THR A 27 -2.69 14.37 -26.63
N ARG A 28 -2.03 15.53 -26.55
CA ARG A 28 -0.60 15.62 -26.26
C ARG A 28 -0.37 15.66 -24.75
N LEU A 29 0.47 14.75 -24.24
CA LEU A 29 0.89 14.73 -22.84
C LEU A 29 2.25 15.42 -22.69
N PRO A 30 2.47 16.22 -21.62
CA PRO A 30 3.74 16.86 -21.37
C PRO A 30 4.81 15.90 -20.83
N GLY A 31 6.08 16.24 -21.02
CA GLY A 31 7.22 15.58 -20.39
C GLY A 31 7.43 14.12 -20.79
N VAL A 32 7.67 13.26 -19.81
CA VAL A 32 7.85 11.82 -19.97
C VAL A 32 6.62 11.07 -19.47
N VAL A 33 6.24 10.02 -20.21
CA VAL A 33 5.12 9.14 -19.82
C VAL A 33 5.69 7.83 -19.27
N VAL A 34 5.24 7.48 -18.07
CA VAL A 34 5.54 6.23 -17.39
C VAL A 34 4.26 5.45 -17.13
N PRO A 35 4.30 4.13 -16.82
CA PRO A 35 3.13 3.40 -16.36
C PRO A 35 2.56 4.03 -15.09
N GLY A 36 1.25 3.87 -14.86
CA GLY A 36 0.64 4.22 -13.58
C GLY A 36 1.30 3.50 -12.41
N PHE A 37 1.45 4.17 -11.28
CA PHE A 37 2.08 3.59 -10.08
C PHE A 37 1.09 2.76 -9.28
N ALA A 38 1.62 1.78 -8.53
CA ALA A 38 0.92 1.03 -7.51
C ALA A 38 1.43 1.45 -6.13
N ASP A 39 0.53 1.89 -5.27
CA ASP A 39 0.75 1.90 -3.83
C ASP A 39 0.37 0.51 -3.32
N VAL A 40 1.37 -0.36 -3.12
CA VAL A 40 1.13 -1.78 -2.85
C VAL A 40 0.64 -2.01 -1.41
N HIS A 41 0.92 -1.08 -0.51
CA HIS A 41 0.49 -1.17 0.88
C HIS A 41 0.23 0.21 1.48
N GLY A 42 -0.97 0.39 2.00
CA GLY A 42 -1.34 1.60 2.71
C GLY A 42 -2.56 1.41 3.62
N HIS A 43 -2.78 2.40 4.47
CA HIS A 43 -3.90 2.50 5.40
C HIS A 43 -4.52 3.89 5.24
N ALA A 44 -5.62 4.02 4.52
CA ALA A 44 -6.20 5.34 4.20
C ALA A 44 -6.42 6.21 5.43
N PHE A 45 -6.83 5.64 6.56
CA PHE A 45 -7.10 6.42 7.77
C PHE A 45 -5.83 6.95 8.46
N HIS A 46 -4.66 6.35 8.23
CA HIS A 46 -3.39 6.87 8.74
C HIS A 46 -3.03 8.23 8.14
N ARG A 47 -3.59 8.58 6.97
CA ARG A 47 -3.42 9.92 6.38
C ARG A 47 -3.80 11.04 7.36
N ALA A 48 -4.73 10.80 8.28
CA ALA A 48 -5.12 11.75 9.32
C ALA A 48 -4.03 12.02 10.37
N LEU A 49 -2.97 11.20 10.42
CA LEU A 49 -1.86 11.30 11.39
C LEU A 49 -0.73 12.20 10.89
N ARG A 50 -0.63 12.46 9.58
CA ARG A 50 0.48 13.22 8.98
C ARG A 50 0.65 14.59 9.65
N GLY A 51 1.87 14.86 10.15
CA GLY A 51 2.22 16.10 10.84
C GLY A 51 1.57 16.28 12.21
N ARG A 52 1.08 15.18 12.85
CA ARG A 52 0.38 15.24 14.15
C ARG A 52 0.91 14.27 15.20
N THR A 53 2.03 13.60 14.93
CA THR A 53 2.57 12.53 15.77
C THR A 53 3.99 12.78 16.29
N HIS A 54 4.61 13.92 15.94
CA HIS A 54 6.02 14.22 16.23
C HIS A 54 6.25 15.14 17.42
N ASP A 55 5.20 15.59 18.09
CA ASP A 55 5.31 16.42 19.28
C ASP A 55 5.88 15.62 20.47
N ARG A 56 6.98 16.06 21.08
CA ARG A 56 7.64 15.47 22.27
C ARG A 56 8.55 14.27 22.02
N GLY A 57 9.02 14.02 20.80
CA GLY A 57 9.79 12.83 20.48
C GLY A 57 8.91 11.57 20.61
N GLY A 58 8.91 10.71 19.66
CA GLY A 58 7.99 9.58 19.67
C GLY A 58 8.70 8.24 19.48
N THR A 59 7.98 7.20 19.76
CA THR A 59 8.29 5.82 19.39
C THR A 59 7.13 5.30 18.57
N PHE A 60 7.32 4.18 17.88
CA PHE A 60 6.23 3.42 17.26
C PHE A 60 5.01 3.28 18.20
N TRP A 61 5.21 3.11 19.50
CA TRP A 61 4.13 2.91 20.46
C TRP A 61 3.32 4.17 20.74
N THR A 62 3.96 5.33 20.82
CA THR A 62 3.25 6.62 21.01
C THR A 62 2.51 7.03 19.73
N TRP A 63 3.07 6.74 18.55
CA TRP A 63 2.40 6.87 17.28
C TRP A 63 1.13 6.00 17.23
N ARG A 64 1.21 4.74 17.65
CA ARG A 64 0.07 3.81 17.69
C ARG A 64 -1.07 4.29 18.58
N GLU A 65 -0.77 4.96 19.71
CA GLU A 65 -1.81 5.56 20.56
C GLU A 65 -2.59 6.65 19.82
N ARG A 66 -1.92 7.49 19.03
CA ARG A 66 -2.56 8.50 18.18
C ARG A 66 -3.39 7.87 17.06
N MET A 67 -2.89 6.81 16.46
CA MET A 67 -3.63 6.03 15.48
C MET A 67 -4.91 5.44 16.06
N TYR A 68 -4.86 4.88 17.28
CA TYR A 68 -6.04 4.38 17.97
C TYR A 68 -7.05 5.48 18.27
N ALA A 69 -6.61 6.69 18.59
CA ALA A 69 -7.51 7.83 18.83
C ALA A 69 -8.28 8.22 17.55
N VAL A 70 -7.63 8.19 16.39
CA VAL A 70 -8.29 8.40 15.09
C VAL A 70 -9.23 7.24 14.77
N ALA A 71 -8.75 6.00 14.90
CA ALA A 71 -9.56 4.81 14.62
C ALA A 71 -10.83 4.75 15.47
N ALA A 72 -10.79 5.22 16.72
CA ALA A 72 -11.96 5.23 17.62
C ALA A 72 -13.10 6.16 17.14
N ARG A 73 -12.79 7.15 16.31
CA ARG A 73 -13.73 8.20 15.85
C ARG A 73 -14.34 7.96 14.49
N LEU A 74 -13.76 7.06 13.71
CA LEU A 74 -14.24 6.76 12.37
C LEU A 74 -15.49 5.89 12.39
N ASP A 75 -16.42 6.23 11.52
CA ASP A 75 -17.58 5.45 11.10
C ASP A 75 -17.58 5.31 9.57
N PRO A 76 -18.49 4.57 8.95
CA PRO A 76 -18.47 4.37 7.50
C PRO A 76 -18.48 5.69 6.70
N ASP A 77 -19.26 6.71 7.12
CA ASP A 77 -19.40 7.97 6.39
C ASP A 77 -18.13 8.81 6.48
N SER A 78 -17.57 8.97 7.67
CA SER A 78 -16.31 9.69 7.90
C SER A 78 -15.12 8.97 7.29
N TYR A 79 -15.14 7.62 7.26
CA TYR A 79 -14.11 6.83 6.60
C TYR A 79 -14.16 6.98 5.07
N LEU A 80 -15.36 6.96 4.48
CA LEU A 80 -15.55 7.26 3.07
C LEU A 80 -14.99 8.64 2.71
N ALA A 81 -15.36 9.67 3.47
CA ALA A 81 -14.90 11.04 3.21
C ALA A 81 -13.37 11.17 3.28
N LEU A 82 -12.74 10.57 4.30
CA LEU A 82 -11.29 10.58 4.47
C LEU A 82 -10.57 9.78 3.37
N ALA A 83 -11.03 8.57 3.11
CA ALA A 83 -10.42 7.68 2.11
C ALA A 83 -10.56 8.26 0.70
N ARG A 84 -11.72 8.85 0.34
CA ARG A 84 -11.93 9.53 -0.94
C ARG A 84 -10.93 10.67 -1.16
N ALA A 85 -10.74 11.50 -0.14
CA ALA A 85 -9.79 12.61 -0.21
C ALA A 85 -8.33 12.10 -0.32
N HIS A 86 -7.99 11.05 0.41
CA HIS A 86 -6.68 10.42 0.37
C HIS A 86 -6.41 9.73 -0.98
N TYR A 87 -7.35 8.95 -1.51
CA TYR A 87 -7.16 8.30 -2.81
C TYR A 87 -7.10 9.31 -3.96
N ALA A 88 -7.78 10.46 -3.84
CA ALA A 88 -7.58 11.57 -4.76
C ALA A 88 -6.18 12.19 -4.64
N GLU A 89 -5.60 12.28 -3.43
CA GLU A 89 -4.20 12.65 -3.22
C GLU A 89 -3.24 11.62 -3.84
N CYS A 90 -3.53 10.32 -3.71
CA CYS A 90 -2.79 9.25 -4.39
C CYS A 90 -2.81 9.41 -5.91
N ALA A 91 -3.98 9.70 -6.50
CA ALA A 91 -4.10 9.95 -7.92
C ALA A 91 -3.27 11.16 -8.36
N LEU A 92 -3.27 12.27 -7.60
CA LEU A 92 -2.41 13.43 -7.86
C LEU A 92 -0.92 13.08 -7.88
N ALA A 93 -0.51 12.08 -7.11
CA ALA A 93 0.88 11.59 -7.07
C ALA A 93 1.20 10.57 -8.18
N GLY A 94 0.25 10.20 -9.04
CA GLY A 94 0.45 9.22 -10.11
C GLY A 94 0.08 7.79 -9.75
N ILE A 95 -0.47 7.55 -8.56
CA ILE A 95 -0.92 6.23 -8.12
C ILE A 95 -2.26 5.91 -8.80
N THR A 96 -2.33 4.78 -9.49
CA THR A 96 -3.51 4.30 -10.22
C THR A 96 -4.16 3.09 -9.56
N THR A 97 -3.44 2.44 -8.65
CA THR A 97 -3.92 1.29 -7.88
C THR A 97 -3.42 1.36 -6.45
N VAL A 98 -4.31 1.13 -5.50
CA VAL A 98 -4.01 1.13 -4.06
C VAL A 98 -4.29 -0.25 -3.47
N GLY A 99 -3.34 -0.78 -2.70
CA GLY A 99 -3.51 -1.92 -1.81
C GLY A 99 -3.84 -1.44 -0.41
N GLU A 100 -5.12 -1.37 -0.09
CA GLU A 100 -5.61 -0.90 1.22
C GLU A 100 -5.61 -2.03 2.23
N PHE A 101 -4.72 -1.98 3.21
CA PHE A 101 -4.63 -2.94 4.29
C PHE A 101 -5.67 -2.61 5.38
N HIS A 102 -6.86 -3.16 5.18
CA HIS A 102 -8.06 -2.81 5.93
C HIS A 102 -8.27 -3.67 7.16
N TYR A 103 -8.20 -3.09 8.36
CA TYR A 103 -8.45 -3.77 9.64
C TYR A 103 -9.45 -3.07 10.57
N LEU A 104 -10.06 -1.96 10.16
CA LEU A 104 -11.10 -1.27 10.94
C LEU A 104 -12.48 -1.73 10.49
N HIS A 105 -12.97 -2.87 11.02
CA HIS A 105 -14.17 -3.55 10.53
C HIS A 105 -15.45 -3.14 11.24
N HIS A 106 -15.38 -3.00 12.57
CA HIS A 106 -16.57 -2.92 13.42
C HIS A 106 -16.80 -1.51 13.98
N GLY A 107 -18.02 -1.28 14.47
CA GLY A 107 -18.38 -0.09 15.20
C GLY A 107 -17.71 0.01 16.57
N PRO A 108 -18.04 1.03 17.36
CA PRO A 108 -17.59 1.17 18.73
C PRO A 108 -17.83 -0.12 19.53
N ASP A 109 -16.94 -0.42 20.48
CA ASP A 109 -16.97 -1.65 21.31
C ASP A 109 -16.87 -2.97 20.52
N GLY A 110 -16.48 -2.95 19.24
CA GLY A 110 -16.34 -4.13 18.41
C GLY A 110 -17.67 -4.71 17.94
N ARG A 111 -18.75 -3.95 18.01
CA ARG A 111 -20.07 -4.39 17.51
C ARG A 111 -20.15 -4.29 16.00
N PRO A 112 -20.56 -5.35 15.29
CA PRO A 112 -20.76 -5.26 13.84
C PRO A 112 -21.81 -4.18 13.50
N TYR A 113 -21.60 -3.49 12.37
CA TYR A 113 -22.65 -2.70 11.74
C TYR A 113 -23.77 -3.60 11.19
N ALA A 114 -24.92 -3.02 10.82
CA ALA A 114 -26.00 -3.76 10.16
C ALA A 114 -25.51 -4.42 8.87
N ASP A 115 -24.74 -3.69 8.06
CA ASP A 115 -23.87 -4.25 7.04
C ASP A 115 -22.50 -4.55 7.68
N ARG A 116 -22.16 -5.82 7.79
CA ARG A 116 -20.92 -6.28 8.45
C ARG A 116 -19.64 -5.79 7.73
N ASN A 117 -19.76 -5.40 6.46
CA ASN A 117 -18.67 -4.90 5.63
C ASN A 117 -18.76 -3.40 5.34
N ALA A 118 -19.61 -2.65 6.06
CA ALA A 118 -19.86 -1.22 5.81
C ALA A 118 -18.57 -0.37 5.70
N MET A 119 -17.57 -0.64 6.55
CA MET A 119 -16.27 0.07 6.50
C MET A 119 -15.48 -0.27 5.23
N GLY A 120 -15.49 -1.54 4.81
CA GLY A 120 -14.85 -1.98 3.55
C GLY A 120 -15.57 -1.45 2.30
N HIS A 121 -16.90 -1.42 2.32
CA HIS A 121 -17.72 -0.85 1.24
C HIS A 121 -17.46 0.66 1.09
N ALA A 122 -17.31 1.39 2.21
CA ALA A 122 -16.94 2.81 2.20
C ALA A 122 -15.59 3.07 1.49
N LEU A 123 -14.59 2.19 1.70
CA LEU A 123 -13.30 2.27 0.99
C LEU A 123 -13.43 1.99 -0.50
N GLY A 124 -14.23 0.98 -0.88
CA GLY A 124 -14.51 0.67 -2.28
C GLY A 124 -15.19 1.83 -3.02
N GLU A 125 -16.18 2.44 -2.40
CA GLU A 125 -16.88 3.62 -2.93
C GLU A 125 -15.93 4.83 -3.04
N ALA A 126 -15.14 5.08 -1.99
CA ALA A 126 -14.14 6.15 -1.98
C ALA A 126 -13.14 6.04 -3.14
N ALA A 127 -12.65 4.84 -3.42
CA ALA A 127 -11.72 4.58 -4.52
C ALA A 127 -12.38 4.78 -5.89
N ALA A 128 -13.62 4.33 -6.05
CA ALA A 128 -14.39 4.52 -7.29
C ALA A 128 -14.63 6.01 -7.57
N GLU A 129 -15.00 6.81 -6.56
CA GLU A 129 -15.17 8.26 -6.68
C GLU A 129 -13.85 8.98 -6.98
N ALA A 130 -12.74 8.56 -6.37
CA ALA A 130 -11.42 9.10 -6.65
C ALA A 130 -10.85 8.63 -8.01
N GLY A 131 -11.47 7.64 -8.64
CA GLY A 131 -11.08 7.13 -9.96
C GLY A 131 -9.82 6.27 -9.94
N VAL A 132 -9.42 5.70 -8.79
CA VAL A 132 -8.33 4.72 -8.68
C VAL A 132 -8.87 3.31 -8.48
N ARG A 133 -8.07 2.31 -8.82
CA ARG A 133 -8.40 0.93 -8.46
C ARG A 133 -8.00 0.62 -7.04
N LEU A 134 -8.79 -0.22 -6.39
CA LEU A 134 -8.55 -0.67 -5.03
C LEU A 134 -8.39 -2.19 -4.96
N THR A 135 -7.41 -2.64 -4.20
CA THR A 135 -7.40 -3.98 -3.63
C THR A 135 -7.68 -3.86 -2.15
N LEU A 136 -8.87 -4.26 -1.74
CA LEU A 136 -9.26 -4.29 -0.33
C LEU A 136 -8.67 -5.55 0.31
N LEU A 137 -7.57 -5.37 1.05
CA LEU A 137 -6.86 -6.43 1.77
C LEU A 137 -7.50 -6.58 3.15
N ASP A 138 -8.61 -7.33 3.21
CA ASP A 138 -9.35 -7.51 4.45
C ASP A 138 -8.53 -8.34 5.44
N THR A 139 -8.33 -7.78 6.63
CA THR A 139 -7.27 -8.22 7.55
C THR A 139 -7.82 -9.00 8.73
N CYS A 140 -7.31 -10.21 8.92
CA CYS A 140 -7.53 -10.99 10.14
C CYS A 140 -6.72 -10.39 11.31
N TYR A 141 -7.42 -10.06 12.42
CA TYR A 141 -6.85 -9.51 13.65
C TYR A 141 -7.52 -10.16 14.87
N LEU A 142 -6.81 -10.97 15.64
CA LEU A 142 -7.40 -11.81 16.70
C LEU A 142 -6.80 -11.60 18.10
N ALA A 143 -5.65 -10.92 18.21
CA ALA A 143 -4.96 -10.75 19.48
C ALA A 143 -4.42 -9.32 19.63
N GLY A 144 -4.41 -8.82 20.84
CA GLY A 144 -3.96 -7.47 21.19
C GLY A 144 -2.44 -7.29 21.25
N GLY A 145 -1.69 -8.35 21.01
CA GLY A 145 -0.22 -8.38 20.97
C GLY A 145 0.32 -9.75 21.36
N LEU A 146 1.63 -9.90 21.18
CA LEU A 146 2.42 -11.08 21.55
C LEU A 146 3.57 -10.63 22.44
N ASP A 147 3.82 -11.36 23.53
CA ASP A 147 4.99 -11.21 24.39
C ASP A 147 5.52 -12.60 24.84
N ALA A 148 6.50 -12.59 25.74
CA ALA A 148 7.10 -13.85 26.24
C ALA A 148 6.10 -14.78 26.96
N HIS A 149 4.94 -14.25 27.40
CA HIS A 149 3.90 -15.03 28.08
C HIS A 149 2.80 -15.50 27.10
N GLY A 150 2.90 -15.13 25.82
CA GLY A 150 1.96 -15.51 24.79
C GLY A 150 1.08 -14.34 24.29
N TYR A 151 -0.06 -14.70 23.69
CA TYR A 151 -0.98 -13.72 23.09
C TYR A 151 -1.86 -13.05 24.14
N ARG A 152 -1.95 -11.73 24.04
CA ARG A 152 -2.87 -10.93 24.87
C ARG A 152 -4.23 -10.80 24.15
N PRO A 153 -5.35 -10.77 24.89
CA PRO A 153 -6.65 -10.50 24.28
C PRO A 153 -6.70 -9.10 23.68
N VAL A 154 -7.57 -8.91 22.67
CA VAL A 154 -7.88 -7.58 22.14
C VAL A 154 -8.56 -6.73 23.20
N ASP A 155 -8.18 -5.44 23.28
CA ASP A 155 -8.75 -4.50 24.24
C ASP A 155 -8.96 -3.11 23.62
N GLY A 156 -9.85 -2.32 24.24
CA GLY A 156 -10.15 -0.97 23.81
C GLY A 156 -10.55 -0.92 22.33
N VAL A 157 -9.92 -0.03 21.57
CA VAL A 157 -10.19 0.17 20.13
C VAL A 157 -9.88 -1.07 19.29
N GLN A 158 -8.98 -1.95 19.72
CA GLN A 158 -8.64 -3.18 19.00
C GLN A 158 -9.84 -4.12 18.82
N ARG A 159 -10.88 -4.01 19.65
CA ARG A 159 -12.14 -4.76 19.47
C ARG A 159 -12.81 -4.43 18.13
N ARG A 160 -12.60 -3.24 17.60
CA ARG A 160 -13.10 -2.84 16.29
C ARG A 160 -12.40 -3.55 15.12
N PHE A 161 -11.25 -4.17 15.38
CA PHE A 161 -10.42 -4.84 14.36
C PHE A 161 -10.70 -6.34 14.29
N SER A 162 -11.38 -6.91 15.30
CA SER A 162 -11.43 -8.36 15.52
C SER A 162 -12.81 -8.95 15.30
N ASP A 163 -12.87 -9.97 14.44
CA ASP A 163 -14.03 -10.85 14.30
C ASP A 163 -14.08 -11.99 15.34
N GLY A 164 -13.10 -12.03 16.27
CA GLY A 164 -12.99 -13.02 17.32
C GLY A 164 -12.32 -14.32 16.92
N THR A 165 -12.61 -14.88 15.73
CA THR A 165 -11.97 -16.09 15.20
C THR A 165 -11.64 -15.95 13.71
N ALA A 166 -10.73 -16.79 13.21
CA ALA A 166 -10.38 -16.82 11.79
C ALA A 166 -11.55 -17.24 10.91
N GLU A 167 -12.39 -18.14 11.40
CA GLU A 167 -13.60 -18.61 10.70
C GLU A 167 -14.65 -17.50 10.60
N SER A 168 -14.86 -16.73 11.67
CA SER A 168 -15.79 -15.59 11.67
C SER A 168 -15.31 -14.49 10.72
N TRP A 169 -13.99 -14.19 10.72
CA TRP A 169 -13.37 -13.30 9.76
C TRP A 169 -13.60 -13.79 8.32
N ALA A 170 -13.29 -15.03 8.01
CA ALA A 170 -13.46 -15.60 6.68
C ALA A 170 -14.93 -15.59 6.21
N ALA A 171 -15.87 -15.86 7.13
CA ALA A 171 -17.31 -15.79 6.85
C ALA A 171 -17.76 -14.36 6.48
N ARG A 172 -17.19 -13.32 7.13
CA ARG A 172 -17.48 -11.92 6.76
C ARG A 172 -16.86 -11.56 5.41
N VAL A 173 -15.61 -11.94 5.18
CA VAL A 173 -14.90 -11.70 3.90
C VAL A 173 -15.59 -12.40 2.73
N ALA A 174 -16.25 -13.53 2.95
CA ALA A 174 -16.95 -14.25 1.90
C ALA A 174 -18.10 -13.44 1.26
N ASP A 175 -18.64 -12.45 1.97
CA ASP A 175 -19.70 -11.56 1.49
C ASP A 175 -19.16 -10.39 0.63
N LEU A 176 -17.83 -10.20 0.57
CA LEU A 176 -17.20 -9.22 -0.29
C LEU A 176 -16.95 -9.78 -1.70
N HIS A 177 -17.13 -8.97 -2.72
CA HIS A 177 -17.01 -9.38 -4.12
C HIS A 177 -16.14 -8.43 -4.94
N ASP A 178 -15.41 -9.00 -5.91
CA ASP A 178 -14.65 -8.23 -6.89
C ASP A 178 -15.58 -7.39 -7.78
N GLY A 179 -15.09 -6.23 -8.20
CA GLY A 179 -15.72 -5.35 -9.18
C GLY A 179 -14.74 -4.92 -10.26
N SER A 180 -15.17 -4.09 -11.21
CA SER A 180 -14.31 -3.61 -12.31
C SER A 180 -13.08 -2.84 -11.82
N GLY A 181 -13.23 -2.05 -10.74
CA GLY A 181 -12.15 -1.29 -10.10
C GLY A 181 -11.82 -1.77 -8.68
N LEU A 182 -12.42 -2.88 -8.23
CA LEU A 182 -12.24 -3.43 -6.88
C LEU A 182 -11.80 -4.89 -6.94
N ARG A 183 -10.77 -5.24 -6.23
CA ARG A 183 -10.36 -6.61 -5.91
C ARG A 183 -10.44 -6.85 -4.43
N ILE A 184 -10.84 -8.06 -4.05
CA ILE A 184 -10.80 -8.51 -2.67
C ILE A 184 -9.57 -9.37 -2.47
N GLY A 185 -8.73 -8.92 -1.56
CA GLY A 185 -7.61 -9.68 -1.04
C GLY A 185 -7.79 -9.95 0.45
N THR A 186 -6.80 -10.55 1.05
CA THR A 186 -6.81 -10.92 2.46
C THR A 186 -5.51 -10.50 3.12
N ALA A 187 -5.50 -10.33 4.45
CA ALA A 187 -4.27 -10.10 5.16
C ALA A 187 -4.24 -10.80 6.52
N VAL A 188 -3.05 -11.25 6.89
CA VAL A 188 -2.67 -11.53 8.28
C VAL A 188 -2.11 -10.23 8.83
N HIS A 189 -2.71 -9.64 9.87
CA HIS A 189 -2.18 -8.37 10.39
C HIS A 189 -0.67 -8.50 10.69
N SER A 190 -0.29 -9.46 11.49
CA SER A 190 1.10 -9.80 11.83
C SER A 190 1.11 -11.06 12.71
N VAL A 191 2.26 -11.63 12.98
CA VAL A 191 2.40 -12.71 13.98
C VAL A 191 2.08 -12.22 15.41
N ARG A 192 2.06 -10.91 15.65
CA ARG A 192 1.65 -10.30 16.93
C ARG A 192 0.14 -10.35 17.15
N ALA A 193 -0.63 -10.27 16.08
CA ALA A 193 -2.10 -10.11 16.14
C ALA A 193 -2.87 -11.34 15.66
N VAL A 194 -2.22 -12.29 14.99
CA VAL A 194 -2.85 -13.55 14.59
C VAL A 194 -2.12 -14.71 15.26
N PRO A 195 -2.73 -15.39 16.24
CA PRO A 195 -2.12 -16.51 16.94
C PRO A 195 -1.73 -17.64 15.99
N ARG A 196 -0.59 -18.32 16.28
CA ARG A 196 -0.04 -19.40 15.47
C ARG A 196 -1.08 -20.41 15.01
N LYS A 197 -1.97 -20.85 15.92
CA LYS A 197 -3.04 -21.82 15.63
C LYS A 197 -4.04 -21.34 14.58
N ALA A 198 -4.19 -20.02 14.39
CA ALA A 198 -5.09 -19.42 13.42
C ALA A 198 -4.42 -19.12 12.07
N LEU A 199 -3.07 -19.02 12.02
CA LEU A 199 -2.34 -18.68 10.78
C LEU A 199 -2.65 -19.65 9.64
N ARG A 200 -2.66 -20.96 9.92
CA ARG A 200 -2.97 -22.00 8.92
C ARG A 200 -4.40 -21.86 8.41
N THR A 201 -5.37 -21.66 9.30
CA THR A 201 -6.77 -21.42 8.94
C THR A 201 -6.90 -20.20 8.05
N VAL A 202 -6.25 -19.08 8.42
CA VAL A 202 -6.23 -17.88 7.58
C VAL A 202 -5.58 -18.15 6.23
N ALA A 203 -4.47 -18.91 6.19
CA ALA A 203 -3.80 -19.26 4.95
C ALA A 203 -4.68 -20.10 4.00
N GLU A 204 -5.43 -21.04 4.55
CA GLU A 204 -6.32 -21.94 3.79
C GLU A 204 -7.62 -21.24 3.33
N LEU A 205 -8.16 -20.31 4.13
CA LEU A 205 -9.39 -19.58 3.80
C LEU A 205 -9.15 -18.29 3.01
N ALA A 206 -7.89 -17.87 2.88
CA ALA A 206 -7.51 -16.66 2.15
C ALA A 206 -7.83 -16.80 0.66
N ARG A 207 -8.22 -15.67 0.06
CA ARG A 207 -8.45 -15.54 -1.38
C ARG A 207 -7.79 -14.27 -1.92
N GLY A 208 -7.52 -14.24 -3.23
CA GLY A 208 -6.84 -13.13 -3.87
C GLY A 208 -5.40 -12.93 -3.38
N PRO A 209 -4.84 -11.74 -3.54
CA PRO A 209 -3.55 -11.40 -2.96
C PRO A 209 -3.63 -11.39 -1.44
N ARG A 210 -2.51 -11.77 -0.80
CA ARG A 210 -2.40 -11.82 0.66
C ARG A 210 -1.27 -10.92 1.13
N HIS A 211 -1.51 -10.15 2.18
CA HIS A 211 -0.48 -9.32 2.80
C HIS A 211 -0.23 -9.70 4.25
N VAL A 212 0.95 -9.34 4.77
CA VAL A 212 1.30 -9.52 6.17
C VAL A 212 2.38 -8.50 6.56
N HIS A 213 2.20 -7.77 7.68
CA HIS A 213 3.30 -7.03 8.30
C HIS A 213 4.31 -8.02 8.87
N LEU A 214 5.57 -7.87 8.50
CA LEU A 214 6.62 -8.84 8.83
C LEU A 214 7.85 -8.16 9.38
N SER A 215 8.22 -8.52 10.61
CA SER A 215 9.51 -8.12 11.22
C SER A 215 9.78 -6.62 11.14
N GLU A 216 8.74 -5.81 11.31
CA GLU A 216 8.78 -4.35 11.27
C GLU A 216 9.61 -3.80 12.45
N GLN A 217 9.41 -4.36 13.65
CA GLN A 217 10.07 -3.93 14.88
C GLN A 217 10.90 -5.06 15.49
N PRO A 218 12.10 -4.79 16.05
CA PRO A 218 12.90 -5.81 16.75
C PRO A 218 12.13 -6.53 17.86
N ALA A 219 11.19 -5.81 18.52
CA ALA A 219 10.36 -6.37 19.58
C ALA A 219 9.42 -7.48 19.07
N GLU A 220 8.95 -7.42 17.83
CA GLU A 220 8.15 -8.48 17.21
C GLU A 220 8.97 -9.77 17.09
N ASN A 221 10.19 -9.64 16.56
CA ASN A 221 11.10 -10.79 16.39
C ASN A 221 11.45 -11.44 17.74
N ALA A 222 11.78 -10.61 18.74
CA ALA A 222 12.10 -11.09 20.08
C ALA A 222 10.91 -11.83 20.73
N ALA A 223 9.69 -11.27 20.63
CA ALA A 223 8.48 -11.88 21.18
C ALA A 223 8.13 -13.19 20.45
N CYS A 224 8.21 -13.22 19.11
CA CYS A 224 7.97 -14.43 18.33
C CYS A 224 8.96 -15.55 18.65
N LEU A 225 10.24 -15.21 18.75
CA LEU A 225 11.29 -16.17 19.13
C LEU A 225 11.06 -16.72 20.54
N ALA A 226 10.73 -15.86 21.49
CA ALA A 226 10.47 -16.28 22.87
C ALA A 226 9.23 -17.19 22.98
N ALA A 227 8.15 -16.88 22.26
CA ALA A 227 6.89 -17.62 22.35
C ALA A 227 6.89 -18.90 21.51
N HIS A 228 7.60 -18.94 20.37
CA HIS A 228 7.48 -20.01 19.38
C HIS A 228 8.81 -20.69 19.00
N GLY A 229 9.94 -20.16 19.43
CA GLY A 229 11.28 -20.66 19.03
C GLY A 229 11.58 -20.43 17.54
N LEU A 230 10.84 -19.55 16.86
CA LEU A 230 10.93 -19.28 15.43
C LEU A 230 10.97 -17.75 15.19
N THR A 231 11.64 -17.32 14.11
CA THR A 231 11.48 -15.97 13.60
C THR A 231 10.04 -15.77 13.05
N PRO A 232 9.54 -14.54 12.92
CA PRO A 232 8.25 -14.28 12.27
C PRO A 232 8.16 -14.92 10.89
N THR A 233 9.20 -14.79 10.07
CA THR A 233 9.27 -15.37 8.72
C THR A 233 9.19 -16.90 8.75
N ALA A 234 9.98 -17.55 9.62
CA ALA A 234 9.98 -19.00 9.75
C ALA A 234 8.64 -19.54 10.28
N LEU A 235 7.97 -18.79 11.17
CA LEU A 235 6.62 -19.10 11.64
C LEU A 235 5.62 -19.06 10.49
N LEU A 236 5.59 -17.96 9.72
CA LEU A 236 4.70 -17.81 8.57
C LEU A 236 4.93 -18.87 7.49
N ALA A 237 6.20 -19.21 7.22
CA ALA A 237 6.56 -20.29 6.30
C ALA A 237 6.01 -21.65 6.77
N THR A 238 6.20 -21.97 8.06
CA THR A 238 5.75 -23.23 8.68
C THR A 238 4.23 -23.39 8.63
N GLU A 239 3.49 -22.29 8.78
CA GLU A 239 2.03 -22.30 8.77
C GLU A 239 1.43 -22.07 7.37
N GLY A 240 2.25 -22.02 6.29
CA GLY A 240 1.78 -21.96 4.91
C GLY A 240 1.27 -20.59 4.46
N VAL A 241 1.68 -19.53 5.14
CA VAL A 241 1.27 -18.15 4.78
C VAL A 241 2.08 -17.60 3.61
N LEU A 242 3.39 -17.94 3.52
CA LEU A 242 4.27 -17.45 2.46
C LEU A 242 3.97 -18.11 1.11
N GLY A 243 4.18 -17.38 0.03
CA GLY A 243 4.00 -17.89 -1.35
C GLY A 243 3.93 -16.75 -2.39
N PRO A 244 3.79 -17.11 -3.68
CA PRO A 244 3.85 -16.13 -4.78
C PRO A 244 2.69 -15.12 -4.80
N THR A 245 1.61 -15.38 -4.09
CA THR A 245 0.49 -14.44 -3.92
C THR A 245 0.57 -13.67 -2.61
N THR A 246 1.62 -13.87 -1.82
CA THR A 246 1.84 -13.20 -0.53
C THR A 246 2.80 -12.04 -0.69
N THR A 247 2.49 -10.93 -0.03
CA THR A 247 3.36 -9.76 0.13
C THR A 247 3.72 -9.57 1.60
N ALA A 248 5.00 -9.67 1.90
CA ALA A 248 5.58 -9.36 3.21
C ALA A 248 5.88 -7.85 3.25
N VAL A 249 5.21 -7.13 4.13
CA VAL A 249 5.36 -5.68 4.28
C VAL A 249 6.46 -5.37 5.29
N HIS A 250 7.25 -4.36 5.01
CA HIS A 250 8.48 -3.91 5.69
C HIS A 250 9.63 -4.90 5.54
N ALA A 251 9.52 -6.11 6.11
CA ALA A 251 10.59 -7.10 6.07
C ALA A 251 11.95 -6.53 6.53
N THR A 252 11.93 -5.69 7.59
CA THR A 252 13.05 -4.84 8.02
C THR A 252 14.10 -5.65 8.77
N HIS A 253 13.69 -6.41 9.79
CA HIS A 253 14.59 -7.11 10.70
C HIS A 253 14.70 -8.61 10.39
N LEU A 254 15.28 -8.93 9.23
CA LEU A 254 15.41 -10.30 8.74
C LEU A 254 16.79 -10.89 9.03
N THR A 255 16.83 -12.18 9.33
CA THR A 255 18.07 -12.97 9.27
C THR A 255 18.36 -13.43 7.82
N PRO A 256 19.60 -13.85 7.49
CA PRO A 256 19.88 -14.44 6.17
C PRO A 256 18.98 -15.63 5.82
N ALA A 257 18.58 -16.43 6.83
CA ALA A 257 17.67 -17.56 6.63
C ALA A 257 16.24 -17.07 6.29
N ASP A 258 15.79 -15.97 6.89
CA ASP A 258 14.49 -15.36 6.57
C ASP A 258 14.46 -14.84 5.13
N VAL A 259 15.54 -14.19 4.68
CA VAL A 259 15.70 -13.74 3.29
C VAL A 259 15.60 -14.91 2.32
N ALA A 260 16.27 -16.03 2.61
CA ALA A 260 16.19 -17.24 1.79
C ALA A 260 14.77 -17.81 1.74
N LEU A 261 14.06 -17.90 2.89
CA LEU A 261 12.67 -18.37 2.94
C LEU A 261 11.72 -17.51 2.08
N LEU A 262 11.88 -16.19 2.11
CA LEU A 262 11.08 -15.28 1.29
C LEU A 262 11.39 -15.45 -0.20
N GLY A 263 12.67 -15.59 -0.57
CA GLY A 263 13.10 -15.83 -1.95
C GLY A 263 12.60 -17.18 -2.49
N ASP A 264 12.81 -18.26 -1.77
CA ASP A 264 12.40 -19.62 -2.15
C ASP A 264 10.88 -19.72 -2.35
N SER A 265 10.11 -19.03 -1.50
CA SER A 265 8.65 -18.97 -1.61
C SER A 265 8.15 -17.98 -2.67
N ARG A 266 9.02 -17.16 -3.27
CA ARG A 266 8.67 -16.06 -4.17
C ARG A 266 7.67 -15.08 -3.54
N THR A 267 7.75 -14.90 -2.24
CA THR A 267 6.96 -13.89 -1.53
C THR A 267 7.47 -12.50 -1.95
N THR A 268 6.56 -11.60 -2.31
CA THR A 268 6.90 -10.21 -2.61
C THR A 268 7.30 -9.50 -1.33
N ALA A 269 8.37 -8.72 -1.35
CA ALA A 269 8.71 -7.80 -0.27
C ALA A 269 8.26 -6.37 -0.63
N CYS A 270 7.36 -5.81 0.17
CA CYS A 270 6.88 -4.44 0.04
C CYS A 270 7.58 -3.56 1.07
N LEU A 271 8.51 -2.70 0.62
CA LEU A 271 9.18 -1.73 1.48
C LEU A 271 8.35 -0.44 1.50
N CYS A 272 8.38 0.26 2.63
CA CYS A 272 7.70 1.53 2.84
C CYS A 272 8.71 2.57 3.36
N PRO A 273 9.71 2.98 2.53
CA PRO A 273 10.87 3.74 2.97
C PRO A 273 10.57 5.02 3.73
N THR A 274 9.54 5.77 3.36
CA THR A 274 9.19 7.02 4.08
C THR A 274 8.59 6.73 5.45
N THR A 275 7.79 5.66 5.58
CA THR A 275 7.26 5.22 6.88
C THR A 275 8.36 4.65 7.78
N GLU A 276 9.22 3.78 7.23
CA GLU A 276 10.32 3.14 7.95
C GLU A 276 11.31 4.19 8.51
N ALA A 277 11.50 5.28 7.75
CA ALA A 277 12.28 6.42 8.21
C ALA A 277 11.55 7.25 9.29
N ASP A 278 10.26 7.52 9.10
CA ASP A 278 9.43 8.34 10.00
C ASP A 278 9.21 7.67 11.35
N LEU A 279 9.01 6.35 11.38
CA LEU A 279 8.82 5.55 12.59
C LEU A 279 10.13 5.03 13.21
N ALA A 280 11.26 5.28 12.55
CA ALA A 280 12.58 4.79 12.94
C ALA A 280 12.63 3.25 13.04
N ASP A 281 11.97 2.55 12.10
CA ASP A 281 11.92 1.08 12.07
C ASP A 281 13.28 0.47 11.71
N GLY A 282 14.07 1.19 10.92
CA GLY A 282 15.38 0.73 10.45
C GLY A 282 15.44 0.58 8.94
N ILE A 283 16.51 -0.03 8.45
CA ILE A 283 16.74 -0.27 7.03
C ILE A 283 16.65 -1.78 6.75
N GLY A 284 15.64 -2.19 5.97
CA GLY A 284 15.47 -3.56 5.54
C GLY A 284 16.49 -3.99 4.47
N PRO A 285 16.79 -5.29 4.32
CA PRO A 285 17.81 -5.81 3.41
C PRO A 285 17.29 -5.94 1.96
N ALA A 286 16.81 -4.84 1.39
CA ALA A 286 16.09 -4.83 0.11
C ALA A 286 16.90 -5.43 -1.04
N ARG A 287 18.20 -5.11 -1.13
CA ARG A 287 19.06 -5.68 -2.17
C ARG A 287 19.25 -7.18 -2.00
N ALA A 288 19.45 -7.65 -0.79
CA ALA A 288 19.56 -9.09 -0.52
C ALA A 288 18.27 -9.84 -0.87
N LEU A 289 17.10 -9.30 -0.50
CA LEU A 289 15.80 -9.85 -0.90
C LEU A 289 15.69 -9.99 -2.42
N ARG A 290 16.02 -8.93 -3.17
CA ARG A 290 16.04 -8.93 -4.64
C ARG A 290 16.97 -9.98 -5.21
N ASP A 291 18.19 -10.11 -4.69
CA ASP A 291 19.21 -11.06 -5.15
C ASP A 291 18.81 -12.51 -4.85
N PHE A 292 18.05 -12.77 -3.79
CA PHE A 292 17.46 -14.08 -3.48
C PHE A 292 16.15 -14.37 -4.22
N GLY A 293 15.71 -13.49 -5.14
CA GLY A 293 14.59 -13.75 -6.02
C GLY A 293 13.22 -13.26 -5.51
N CYS A 294 13.17 -12.50 -4.41
CA CYS A 294 11.94 -11.83 -3.99
C CYS A 294 11.58 -10.74 -5.00
N PRO A 295 10.36 -10.71 -5.55
CA PRO A 295 9.85 -9.51 -6.18
C PRO A 295 9.82 -8.36 -5.18
N LEU A 296 10.17 -7.15 -5.61
CA LEU A 296 10.08 -5.96 -4.77
C LEU A 296 8.88 -5.11 -5.16
N ALA A 297 8.26 -4.48 -4.18
CA ALA A 297 7.19 -3.51 -4.32
C ALA A 297 7.39 -2.36 -3.34
N LEU A 298 6.70 -1.25 -3.56
CA LEU A 298 6.72 -0.07 -2.68
C LEU A 298 5.32 0.28 -2.22
N GLY A 299 5.21 0.78 -1.00
CA GLY A 299 3.97 1.24 -0.38
C GLY A 299 4.16 2.52 0.40
N GLY A 300 3.08 3.31 0.55
CA GLY A 300 3.05 4.54 1.34
C GLY A 300 2.77 4.30 2.82
N ASP A 301 2.22 3.13 3.16
CA ASP A 301 1.85 2.64 4.49
C ASP A 301 1.09 3.68 5.34
N GLN A 302 1.77 4.39 6.26
CA GLN A 302 1.13 5.43 7.08
C GLN A 302 0.94 6.78 6.36
N HIS A 303 1.40 6.88 5.10
CA HIS A 303 1.30 8.10 4.30
C HIS A 303 1.97 9.32 4.95
N ALA A 304 3.13 9.14 5.56
CA ALA A 304 4.01 10.22 6.02
C ALA A 304 4.29 11.20 4.87
N ALA A 305 4.47 10.64 3.66
CA ALA A 305 4.44 11.34 2.39
C ALA A 305 3.59 10.54 1.38
N THR A 306 2.79 11.22 0.54
CA THR A 306 2.16 10.58 -0.62
C THR A 306 2.96 10.96 -1.85
N ASP A 307 4.11 10.32 -2.03
CA ASP A 307 5.06 10.59 -3.11
C ASP A 307 5.79 9.30 -3.54
N PRO A 308 5.34 8.60 -4.59
CA PRO A 308 5.98 7.38 -5.08
C PRO A 308 7.46 7.58 -5.46
N PHE A 309 7.83 8.77 -5.92
CA PHE A 309 9.23 9.07 -6.22
C PHE A 309 10.09 9.14 -4.94
N ALA A 310 9.50 9.62 -3.84
CA ALA A 310 10.19 9.62 -2.54
C ALA A 310 10.38 8.18 -2.04
N GLU A 311 9.38 7.30 -2.19
CA GLU A 311 9.51 5.88 -1.87
C GLU A 311 10.62 5.21 -2.68
N ALA A 312 10.62 5.40 -4.00
CA ALA A 312 11.66 4.84 -4.87
C ALA A 312 13.08 5.36 -4.54
N ARG A 313 13.20 6.67 -4.30
CA ARG A 313 14.49 7.26 -3.86
C ARG A 313 14.89 6.74 -2.49
N GLY A 314 13.93 6.62 -1.57
CA GLY A 314 14.14 6.08 -0.22
C GLY A 314 14.76 4.69 -0.27
N LEU A 315 14.19 3.80 -1.08
CA LEU A 315 14.73 2.44 -1.27
C LEU A 315 16.22 2.44 -1.65
N GLU A 316 16.62 3.21 -2.66
CA GLU A 316 18.02 3.30 -3.08
C GLU A 316 18.88 4.02 -2.03
N MET A 317 18.39 5.11 -1.41
CA MET A 317 19.15 5.88 -0.43
C MET A 317 19.39 5.11 0.87
N HIS A 318 18.44 4.34 1.32
CA HIS A 318 18.59 3.48 2.51
C HIS A 318 19.68 2.42 2.27
N GLU A 319 19.69 1.77 1.11
CA GLU A 319 20.74 0.82 0.74
C GLU A 319 22.11 1.50 0.67
N ARG A 320 22.20 2.71 0.12
CA ARG A 320 23.47 3.48 0.11
C ARG A 320 23.98 3.78 1.52
N LEU A 321 23.07 4.18 2.42
CA LEU A 321 23.43 4.47 3.81
C LEU A 321 23.87 3.21 4.56
N ALA A 322 23.20 2.10 4.32
CA ALA A 322 23.49 0.83 4.98
C ALA A 322 24.83 0.22 4.48
N THR A 323 25.14 0.37 3.19
CA THR A 323 26.28 -0.34 2.57
C THR A 323 27.49 0.56 2.30
N GLY A 324 27.32 1.88 2.20
CA GLY A 324 28.35 2.82 1.73
C GLY A 324 28.56 2.76 0.20
N GLU A 325 27.72 2.05 -0.55
CA GLU A 325 27.82 1.86 -2.01
C GLU A 325 26.69 2.61 -2.73
N ARG A 326 26.97 3.13 -3.94
CA ARG A 326 25.97 3.78 -4.81
C ARG A 326 25.49 2.82 -5.89
N GLY A 327 24.26 3.07 -6.40
CA GLY A 327 23.72 2.33 -7.54
C GLY A 327 23.34 0.90 -7.18
N ARG A 328 22.82 0.73 -5.98
CA ARG A 328 22.31 -0.56 -5.52
C ARG A 328 21.06 -0.98 -6.33
N PHE A 329 20.23 0.01 -6.69
CA PHE A 329 19.12 -0.15 -7.61
C PHE A 329 19.25 0.81 -8.79
N SER A 330 19.06 0.28 -10.00
CA SER A 330 18.94 1.07 -11.21
C SER A 330 17.58 1.81 -11.25
N PRO A 331 17.48 2.93 -12.02
CA PRO A 331 16.17 3.59 -12.24
C PRO A 331 15.09 2.66 -12.76
N ALA A 332 15.44 1.68 -13.59
CA ALA A 332 14.51 0.69 -14.12
C ALA A 332 14.00 -0.28 -13.03
N GLU A 333 14.85 -0.72 -12.10
CA GLU A 333 14.45 -1.55 -10.96
C GLU A 333 13.55 -0.76 -10.00
N LEU A 334 13.85 0.51 -9.75
CA LEU A 334 13.01 1.40 -8.93
C LEU A 334 11.64 1.60 -9.57
N LEU A 335 11.58 1.84 -10.88
CA LEU A 335 10.32 1.96 -11.60
C LEU A 335 9.53 0.64 -11.58
N ALA A 336 10.21 -0.51 -11.72
CA ALA A 336 9.56 -1.81 -11.62
C ALA A 336 8.93 -2.05 -10.24
N ALA A 337 9.58 -1.61 -9.14
CA ALA A 337 9.02 -1.69 -7.80
C ALA A 337 7.80 -0.76 -7.61
N LEU A 338 7.80 0.43 -8.23
CA LEU A 338 6.67 1.37 -8.25
C LEU A 338 5.48 0.87 -9.07
N THR A 339 5.70 -0.05 -10.01
CA THR A 339 4.65 -0.55 -10.91
C THR A 339 4.30 -2.01 -10.65
N ALA A 340 4.52 -2.49 -9.41
CA ALA A 340 4.32 -3.87 -8.99
C ALA A 340 2.83 -4.22 -8.76
N HIS A 341 1.93 -3.87 -9.69
CA HIS A 341 0.49 -4.08 -9.58
C HIS A 341 0.08 -5.54 -9.37
N ALA A 342 0.91 -6.49 -9.81
CA ALA A 342 0.66 -7.91 -9.61
C ALA A 342 0.63 -8.31 -8.12
N ALA A 343 1.39 -7.60 -7.27
CA ALA A 343 1.42 -7.83 -5.82
C ALA A 343 0.07 -7.55 -5.14
N VAL A 344 -0.76 -6.71 -5.78
CA VAL A 344 -2.13 -6.38 -5.35
C VAL A 344 -3.20 -6.94 -6.31
N GLY A 345 -2.86 -8.00 -7.08
CA GLY A 345 -3.83 -8.75 -7.86
C GLY A 345 -4.22 -8.14 -9.22
N TRP A 346 -3.47 -7.17 -9.75
CA TRP A 346 -3.69 -6.56 -11.07
C TRP A 346 -2.52 -6.83 -12.03
N PRO A 347 -2.28 -8.10 -12.44
CA PRO A 347 -1.14 -8.45 -13.28
C PRO A 347 -1.21 -7.89 -14.69
N ASP A 348 -2.35 -7.37 -15.12
CA ASP A 348 -2.59 -6.72 -16.41
C ASP A 348 -2.38 -5.20 -16.39
N ALA A 349 -1.94 -4.60 -15.26
CA ALA A 349 -1.59 -3.19 -15.13
C ALA A 349 -0.06 -2.96 -15.02
N GLY A 350 0.37 -1.69 -14.94
CA GLY A 350 1.76 -1.29 -14.68
C GLY A 350 2.71 -1.42 -15.89
N ARG A 351 2.19 -1.55 -17.10
CA ARG A 351 2.98 -1.66 -18.33
C ARG A 351 2.38 -0.83 -19.47
N LEU A 352 3.24 -0.21 -20.27
CA LEU A 352 2.83 0.54 -21.46
C LEU A 352 2.99 -0.35 -22.70
N GLU A 353 2.12 -1.36 -22.83
CA GLU A 353 2.15 -2.33 -23.94
C GLU A 353 0.74 -2.73 -24.38
N PRO A 354 0.54 -3.17 -25.63
CA PRO A 354 -0.76 -3.64 -26.09
C PRO A 354 -1.31 -4.77 -25.20
N GLY A 355 -2.61 -4.68 -24.87
CA GLY A 355 -3.32 -5.61 -23.98
C GLY A 355 -3.27 -5.22 -22.50
N ALA A 356 -2.31 -4.42 -22.06
CA ALA A 356 -2.27 -3.92 -20.70
C ALA A 356 -3.36 -2.86 -20.45
N ARG A 357 -3.77 -2.69 -19.21
CA ARG A 357 -4.66 -1.60 -18.78
C ARG A 357 -4.05 -0.26 -19.14
N ALA A 358 -4.88 0.65 -19.62
CA ALA A 358 -4.44 1.96 -20.07
C ALA A 358 -4.27 2.92 -18.89
N ASP A 359 -3.24 2.62 -18.09
CA ASP A 359 -2.79 3.44 -16.96
C ASP A 359 -1.49 4.11 -17.33
N LEU A 360 -1.46 5.43 -17.25
CA LEU A 360 -0.25 6.19 -17.51
C LEU A 360 -0.17 7.46 -16.67
N VAL A 361 1.05 7.90 -16.43
CA VAL A 361 1.40 9.11 -15.71
C VAL A 361 2.32 9.95 -16.59
N ALA A 362 1.93 11.19 -16.85
CA ALA A 362 2.79 12.18 -17.50
C ALA A 362 3.50 13.01 -16.43
N VAL A 363 4.83 13.04 -16.48
CA VAL A 363 5.69 13.77 -15.54
C VAL A 363 6.38 14.90 -16.28
N GLN A 364 6.23 16.13 -15.80
CA GLN A 364 6.85 17.32 -16.36
C GLN A 364 8.38 17.26 -16.27
N LEU A 365 9.07 17.70 -17.33
CA LEU A 365 10.55 17.73 -17.39
C LEU A 365 11.13 19.16 -17.42
N ASP A 366 10.29 20.18 -17.28
CA ASP A 366 10.63 21.60 -17.36
C ASP A 366 10.40 22.36 -16.04
N THR A 367 10.13 21.64 -14.95
CA THR A 367 10.02 22.22 -13.61
C THR A 367 11.41 22.48 -13.01
N PRO A 368 11.53 23.32 -11.97
CA PRO A 368 12.82 23.51 -11.28
C PRO A 368 13.46 22.22 -10.74
N ARG A 369 12.68 21.16 -10.51
CA ARG A 369 13.16 19.87 -9.99
C ARG A 369 13.67 18.95 -11.10
N THR A 370 13.03 19.00 -12.28
CA THR A 370 13.25 18.04 -13.37
C THR A 370 13.98 18.62 -14.57
N ALA A 371 14.11 19.97 -14.68
CA ALA A 371 14.75 20.63 -15.80
C ALA A 371 16.22 20.19 -15.94
N GLY A 372 16.57 19.64 -17.13
CA GLY A 372 17.91 19.12 -17.41
C GLY A 372 18.16 17.70 -16.91
N ALA A 373 17.18 17.04 -16.25
CA ALA A 373 17.30 15.64 -15.89
C ALA A 373 17.19 14.74 -17.13
N ASP A 374 17.91 13.61 -17.10
CA ASP A 374 17.73 12.55 -18.09
C ASP A 374 16.34 11.90 -17.87
N PRO A 375 15.45 11.86 -18.91
CA PRO A 375 14.14 11.23 -18.79
C PRO A 375 14.17 9.78 -18.32
N ALA A 376 15.23 9.03 -18.64
CA ALA A 376 15.41 7.65 -18.19
C ALA A 376 15.67 7.53 -16.66
N GLN A 377 16.00 8.64 -16.02
CA GLN A 377 16.28 8.72 -14.59
C GLN A 377 15.25 9.59 -13.84
N VAL A 378 14.10 9.86 -14.46
CA VAL A 378 13.07 10.76 -13.88
C VAL A 378 12.64 10.34 -12.48
N VAL A 379 12.62 9.04 -12.18
CA VAL A 379 12.28 8.48 -10.86
C VAL A 379 13.20 8.98 -9.75
N LEU A 380 14.44 9.39 -10.09
CA LEU A 380 15.41 9.94 -9.13
C LEU A 380 15.35 11.47 -9.01
N ALA A 381 14.66 12.17 -9.91
CA ALA A 381 14.61 13.63 -9.95
C ALA A 381 13.24 14.19 -9.58
N ALA A 382 12.17 13.58 -10.09
CA ALA A 382 10.79 14.07 -9.90
C ALA A 382 10.27 13.89 -8.47
N THR A 383 9.18 14.56 -8.19
CA THR A 383 8.33 14.41 -7.00
C THR A 383 6.87 14.29 -7.45
N ALA A 384 5.96 13.99 -6.54
CA ALA A 384 4.52 14.01 -6.83
C ALA A 384 4.04 15.35 -7.44
N ALA A 385 4.68 16.47 -7.08
CA ALA A 385 4.35 17.79 -7.63
C ALA A 385 4.73 18.01 -9.11
N ASP A 386 5.46 17.08 -9.71
CA ASP A 386 5.81 17.09 -11.13
C ASP A 386 4.87 16.26 -11.99
N VAL A 387 3.90 15.56 -11.37
CA VAL A 387 2.86 14.82 -12.07
C VAL A 387 1.86 15.81 -12.67
N ASP A 388 1.67 15.74 -13.98
CA ASP A 388 0.74 16.59 -14.72
C ASP A 388 -0.58 15.89 -15.01
N THR A 389 -0.51 14.72 -15.62
CA THR A 389 -1.69 13.99 -16.08
C THR A 389 -1.64 12.55 -15.61
N VAL A 390 -2.76 12.05 -15.10
CA VAL A 390 -2.93 10.65 -14.71
C VAL A 390 -4.15 10.07 -15.40
N VAL A 391 -3.96 8.93 -16.02
CA VAL A 391 -5.02 8.15 -16.70
C VAL A 391 -5.13 6.80 -16.02
N VAL A 392 -6.33 6.40 -15.67
CA VAL A 392 -6.67 5.11 -15.06
C VAL A 392 -7.71 4.42 -15.91
N ASP A 393 -7.42 3.21 -16.38
CA ASP A 393 -8.31 2.45 -17.29
C ASP A 393 -8.80 3.32 -18.50
N GLY A 394 -7.90 4.11 -19.06
CA GLY A 394 -8.19 4.99 -20.20
C GLY A 394 -8.96 6.28 -19.85
N ARG A 395 -9.32 6.50 -18.60
CA ARG A 395 -10.01 7.70 -18.12
C ARG A 395 -9.03 8.66 -17.47
N THR A 396 -9.03 9.91 -17.88
CA THR A 396 -8.21 10.95 -17.24
C THR A 396 -8.80 11.33 -15.89
N VAL A 397 -8.04 11.14 -14.81
CA VAL A 397 -8.45 11.49 -13.43
C VAL A 397 -7.71 12.72 -12.89
N VAL A 398 -6.53 13.02 -13.47
CA VAL A 398 -5.75 14.23 -13.16
C VAL A 398 -5.34 14.91 -14.47
N THR A 399 -5.46 16.22 -14.55
CA THR A 399 -5.00 17.05 -15.67
C THR A 399 -4.41 18.35 -15.15
N GLY A 400 -3.20 18.71 -15.61
CA GLY A 400 -2.51 19.93 -15.17
C GLY A 400 -2.30 19.97 -13.66
N GLY A 401 -2.03 18.79 -13.04
CA GLY A 401 -1.88 18.66 -11.59
C GLY A 401 -3.17 18.88 -10.79
N ARG A 402 -4.35 18.78 -11.41
CA ARG A 402 -5.66 18.96 -10.77
C ARG A 402 -6.50 17.71 -10.89
N HIS A 403 -7.03 17.25 -9.78
CA HIS A 403 -7.91 16.09 -9.72
C HIS A 403 -9.33 16.44 -10.15
N VAL A 404 -10.06 15.48 -10.74
CA VAL A 404 -11.45 15.66 -11.16
C VAL A 404 -12.41 16.00 -10.01
N LEU A 405 -12.10 15.62 -8.77
CA LEU A 405 -12.86 15.99 -7.56
C LEU A 405 -12.61 17.44 -7.09
N GLY A 406 -11.72 18.20 -7.75
CA GLY A 406 -11.45 19.60 -7.44
C GLY A 406 -10.33 19.78 -6.39
N ASP A 407 -10.58 20.60 -5.36
CA ASP A 407 -9.57 20.94 -4.32
C ASP A 407 -9.42 19.81 -3.30
N VAL A 408 -8.47 18.90 -3.56
CA VAL A 408 -8.17 17.77 -2.69
C VAL A 408 -7.67 18.22 -1.31
N GLY A 409 -6.96 19.34 -1.23
CA GLY A 409 -6.53 19.91 0.06
C GLY A 409 -7.71 20.33 0.94
N ALA A 410 -8.75 20.92 0.34
CA ALA A 410 -9.98 21.24 1.06
C ALA A 410 -10.73 19.98 1.50
N LEU A 411 -10.80 18.94 0.64
CA LEU A 411 -11.42 17.65 0.99
C LEU A 411 -10.70 16.97 2.17
N LEU A 412 -9.36 16.93 2.14
CA LEU A 412 -8.56 16.37 3.23
C LEU A 412 -8.79 17.14 4.54
N ARG A 413 -8.78 18.47 4.49
CA ARG A 413 -9.01 19.31 5.67
C ARG A 413 -10.38 19.03 6.28
N ALA A 414 -11.42 19.02 5.47
CA ALA A 414 -12.79 18.77 5.91
C ALA A 414 -12.98 17.39 6.55
N ALA A 415 -12.25 16.36 6.03
CA ALA A 415 -12.34 15.01 6.57
C ALA A 415 -11.46 14.78 7.83
N ILE A 416 -10.32 15.51 7.94
CA ILE A 416 -9.35 15.27 9.01
C ILE A 416 -9.62 16.12 10.26
N GLU A 417 -9.98 17.41 10.10
CA GLU A 417 -10.15 18.30 11.25
C GLU A 417 -11.13 17.76 12.30
N PRO A 418 -12.31 17.23 11.93
CA PRO A 418 -13.26 16.69 12.92
C PRO A 418 -12.71 15.52 13.75
N LEU A 419 -11.76 14.75 13.20
CA LEU A 419 -11.15 13.63 13.89
C LEU A 419 -10.21 14.07 15.05
N TRP A 420 -9.85 15.35 15.11
CA TRP A 420 -8.96 15.91 16.13
C TRP A 420 -9.62 16.93 17.04
N GLU A 421 -10.88 17.28 16.81
CA GLU A 421 -11.62 18.19 17.70
C GLU A 421 -11.80 17.58 19.08
N GLY A 422 -11.34 18.28 20.12
CA GLY A 422 -11.42 17.82 21.50
C GLY A 422 -10.48 16.65 21.88
N ALA A 423 -9.43 16.42 21.09
CA ALA A 423 -8.40 15.39 21.36
C ALA A 423 -7.27 15.93 22.25
#